data_d0eb73bf70d3a556c0423630afe938bb
#
_entry.id   d0eb73bf70d3a556c0423630afe938bb
#
_cell.length_a   1.000
_cell.length_b   1.000
_cell.length_c   1.000
_cell.angle_alpha   90.00
_cell.angle_beta   90.00
_cell.angle_gamma   90.00
#
_symmetry.space_group_name_H-M   'P 1'
#
loop_
_entity.id
_entity.type
_entity.pdbx_description
1 polymer ?
#
loop_
_entity_poly.entity_id
_entity_poly.type
_entity_poly.pdbx_seq_one_letter_code
_entity_poly.pdbx_strand_id
1 'polypeptide(L)'
;VIPLGSNNITKDICSLQIEEEDAEQLKLRYGCALTPPAENDETADEQEYSIEGKCSIAAHKLEYIVEARVNEIISNVWNQIMVSEYGDKLLAGLILTGGASNMPNMDEAFKQITKIEKIRIAKGGNITLNGAIEIPKDGTQNTLIGLLAEGKENCLKVDPRKGHQLDFIEDLKEKEEEAKRKEAERIQAEEARRKAE
;
A
#
# COMPACT_ATOMS: atom_id res chain seq x y z
N VAL A 1 -4.60 -11.44 -16.89
CA VAL A 1 -3.93 -10.35 -16.14
C VAL A 1 -4.00 -9.09 -16.98
N ILE A 2 -4.41 -7.98 -16.38
CA ILE A 2 -4.48 -6.67 -17.02
C ILE A 2 -3.24 -5.89 -16.56
N PRO A 3 -2.42 -5.34 -17.48
CA PRO A 3 -1.18 -4.63 -17.12
C PRO A 3 -1.45 -3.16 -16.71
N LEU A 4 -2.56 -2.92 -16.02
CA LEU A 4 -2.98 -1.61 -15.54
C LEU A 4 -3.30 -1.68 -14.05
N GLY A 5 -2.87 -0.68 -13.32
CA GLY A 5 -3.10 -0.59 -11.87
C GLY A 5 -2.80 0.81 -11.33
N SER A 6 -2.84 0.95 -10.01
CA SER A 6 -2.63 2.23 -9.31
C SER A 6 -1.33 2.95 -9.70
N ASN A 7 -0.26 2.21 -10.00
CA ASN A 7 1.01 2.79 -10.45
C ASN A 7 0.89 3.55 -11.78
N ASN A 8 -0.10 3.24 -12.60
CA ASN A 8 -0.34 3.98 -13.83
C ASN A 8 -0.90 5.37 -13.55
N ILE A 9 -1.72 5.51 -12.49
CA ILE A 9 -2.20 6.83 -12.01
C ILE A 9 -1.00 7.69 -11.60
N THR A 10 -0.07 7.14 -10.82
CA THR A 10 1.15 7.84 -10.39
C THR A 10 1.96 8.31 -11.60
N LYS A 11 2.16 7.43 -12.61
CA LYS A 11 2.87 7.77 -13.85
C LYS A 11 2.17 8.88 -14.65
N ASP A 12 0.84 8.89 -14.68
CA ASP A 12 0.10 9.96 -15.36
C ASP A 12 0.29 11.31 -14.64
N ILE A 13 0.32 11.31 -13.30
CA ILE A 13 0.64 12.52 -12.52
C ILE A 13 2.08 12.95 -12.78
N CYS A 14 3.04 12.01 -12.86
CA CYS A 14 4.44 12.31 -13.21
C CYS A 14 4.60 12.96 -14.57
N SER A 15 3.67 12.71 -15.52
CA SER A 15 3.70 13.35 -16.84
C SER A 15 3.59 14.88 -16.80
N LEU A 16 3.15 15.41 -15.66
CA LEU A 16 3.11 16.85 -15.37
C LEU A 16 4.42 17.42 -14.83
N GLN A 17 5.52 16.68 -14.98
CA GLN A 17 6.86 17.03 -14.46
C GLN A 17 6.93 17.06 -12.92
N ILE A 18 6.14 16.22 -12.27
CA ILE A 18 6.15 15.99 -10.83
C ILE A 18 6.98 14.73 -10.55
N GLU A 19 7.81 14.76 -9.51
CA GLU A 19 8.60 13.60 -9.10
C GLU A 19 7.71 12.45 -8.62
N GLU A 20 8.16 11.21 -8.81
CA GLU A 20 7.35 10.01 -8.54
C GLU A 20 6.89 9.91 -7.08
N GLU A 21 7.76 10.30 -6.14
CA GLU A 21 7.41 10.30 -4.72
C GLU A 21 6.32 11.32 -4.40
N ASP A 22 6.41 12.53 -4.96
CA ASP A 22 5.43 13.58 -4.76
C ASP A 22 4.10 13.26 -5.49
N ALA A 23 4.18 12.67 -6.69
CA ALA A 23 3.01 12.18 -7.44
C ALA A 23 2.26 11.09 -6.66
N GLU A 24 2.98 10.15 -6.04
CA GLU A 24 2.37 9.13 -5.18
C GLU A 24 1.69 9.75 -3.95
N GLN A 25 2.32 10.73 -3.31
CA GLN A 25 1.72 11.44 -2.18
C GLN A 25 0.47 12.24 -2.59
N LEU A 26 0.49 12.93 -3.74
CA LEU A 26 -0.69 13.61 -4.28
C LEU A 26 -1.85 12.64 -4.50
N LYS A 27 -1.57 11.50 -5.12
CA LYS A 27 -2.56 10.45 -5.32
C LYS A 27 -3.12 9.92 -4.00
N LEU A 28 -2.28 9.65 -3.01
CA LEU A 28 -2.70 9.10 -1.72
C LEU A 28 -3.51 10.10 -0.88
N ARG A 29 -3.19 11.39 -0.94
CA ARG A 29 -3.85 12.42 -0.15
C ARG A 29 -5.14 12.94 -0.79
N TYR A 30 -5.14 13.12 -2.10
CA TYR A 30 -6.19 13.84 -2.83
C TYR A 30 -6.85 13.03 -3.93
N GLY A 31 -6.31 11.84 -4.25
CA GLY A 31 -6.88 10.98 -5.29
C GLY A 31 -8.27 10.49 -4.91
N CYS A 32 -9.22 10.65 -5.85
CA CYS A 32 -10.59 10.17 -5.74
C CYS A 32 -10.98 9.43 -7.01
N ALA A 33 -11.64 8.29 -6.87
CA ALA A 33 -12.01 7.46 -8.01
C ALA A 33 -13.19 8.05 -8.83
N LEU A 34 -14.03 8.80 -8.16
CA LEU A 34 -15.16 9.51 -8.75
C LEU A 34 -15.30 10.85 -8.04
N THR A 35 -15.09 11.93 -8.77
CA THR A 35 -15.24 13.28 -8.24
C THR A 35 -16.73 13.62 -8.13
N PRO A 36 -17.24 13.98 -6.94
CA PRO A 36 -18.60 14.44 -6.82
C PRO A 36 -18.80 15.71 -7.66
N PRO A 37 -19.97 15.88 -8.28
CA PRO A 37 -20.26 17.10 -9.04
C PRO A 37 -20.09 18.32 -8.12
N ALA A 38 -19.32 19.30 -8.56
CA ALA A 38 -19.12 20.54 -7.84
C ALA A 38 -20.48 21.23 -7.64
N GLU A 39 -20.92 21.42 -6.42
CA GLU A 39 -22.09 22.22 -6.09
C GLU A 39 -21.74 23.69 -6.34
N ASN A 40 -22.00 24.19 -7.57
CA ASN A 40 -22.04 25.63 -7.96
C ASN A 40 -20.99 26.55 -7.29
N ASP A 41 -19.79 26.05 -7.06
CA ASP A 41 -18.75 26.82 -6.42
C ASP A 41 -17.87 27.46 -7.52
N GLU A 42 -18.11 28.76 -7.80
CA GLU A 42 -17.32 29.54 -8.75
C GLU A 42 -15.82 29.61 -8.36
N THR A 43 -15.48 29.14 -7.14
CA THR A 43 -14.11 29.09 -6.61
C THR A 43 -13.42 27.72 -6.81
N ALA A 44 -14.12 26.73 -7.33
CA ALA A 44 -13.56 25.37 -7.52
C ALA A 44 -12.35 25.34 -8.48
N ASP A 45 -12.33 26.27 -9.44
CA ASP A 45 -11.22 26.40 -10.40
C ASP A 45 -9.93 26.98 -9.78
N GLU A 46 -10.01 27.61 -8.60
CA GLU A 46 -8.87 28.23 -7.92
C GLU A 46 -8.23 27.29 -6.88
N GLN A 47 -8.83 26.14 -6.62
CA GLN A 47 -8.29 25.22 -5.60
C GLN A 47 -7.06 24.50 -6.11
N GLU A 48 -5.97 24.56 -5.32
CA GLU A 48 -4.73 23.83 -5.59
C GLU A 48 -4.45 22.79 -4.51
N TYR A 49 -4.01 21.63 -4.95
CA TYR A 49 -3.44 20.59 -4.07
C TYR A 49 -1.93 20.72 -4.03
N SER A 50 -1.36 20.75 -2.85
CA SER A 50 0.07 20.93 -2.69
C SER A 50 0.68 19.93 -1.70
N ILE A 51 1.96 19.63 -1.92
CA ILE A 51 2.80 18.90 -0.99
C ILE A 51 3.89 19.85 -0.51
N GLU A 52 3.89 20.09 0.78
CA GLU A 52 4.82 20.89 1.59
C GLU A 52 5.96 21.59 0.81
N GLY A 53 5.61 22.69 0.09
CA GLY A 53 6.58 23.56 -0.57
C GLY A 53 7.32 22.95 -1.79
N LYS A 54 6.98 21.73 -2.21
CA LYS A 54 7.65 21.05 -3.31
C LYS A 54 6.92 21.18 -4.65
N CYS A 55 5.63 20.84 -4.66
CA CYS A 55 4.82 20.92 -5.88
C CYS A 55 3.40 21.35 -5.57
N SER A 56 2.76 22.02 -6.52
CA SER A 56 1.33 22.28 -6.49
C SER A 56 0.70 21.92 -7.85
N ILE A 57 -0.56 21.51 -7.81
CA ILE A 57 -1.34 21.15 -8.98
C ILE A 57 -2.77 21.65 -8.79
N ALA A 58 -3.39 22.18 -9.85
CA ALA A 58 -4.80 22.53 -9.81
C ALA A 58 -5.65 21.28 -9.48
N ALA A 59 -6.57 21.42 -8.53
CA ALA A 59 -7.36 20.31 -7.98
C ALA A 59 -8.11 19.58 -9.12
N HIS A 60 -8.84 20.32 -9.95
CA HIS A 60 -9.60 19.75 -11.07
C HIS A 60 -8.72 18.93 -12.04
N LYS A 61 -7.45 19.33 -12.22
CA LYS A 61 -6.53 18.62 -13.12
C LYS A 61 -6.08 17.29 -12.54
N LEU A 62 -5.78 17.26 -11.23
CA LEU A 62 -5.45 16.01 -10.55
C LEU A 62 -6.64 15.05 -10.55
N GLU A 63 -7.80 15.55 -10.16
CA GLU A 63 -9.05 14.79 -10.14
C GLU A 63 -9.37 14.18 -11.49
N TYR A 64 -9.30 14.97 -12.56
CA TYR A 64 -9.52 14.50 -13.91
C TYR A 64 -8.57 13.38 -14.33
N ILE A 65 -7.28 13.52 -14.04
CA ILE A 65 -6.26 12.50 -14.36
C ILE A 65 -6.54 11.20 -13.60
N VAL A 66 -6.81 11.29 -12.29
CA VAL A 66 -7.09 10.14 -11.46
C VAL A 66 -8.36 9.43 -11.93
N GLU A 67 -9.45 10.18 -12.09
CA GLU A 67 -10.74 9.63 -12.52
C GLU A 67 -10.65 8.99 -13.92
N ALA A 68 -10.00 9.64 -14.88
CA ALA A 68 -9.84 9.12 -16.24
C ALA A 68 -9.08 7.77 -16.22
N ARG A 69 -8.02 7.66 -15.44
CA ARG A 69 -7.26 6.41 -15.33
C ARG A 69 -8.02 5.33 -14.57
N VAL A 70 -8.73 5.69 -13.51
CA VAL A 70 -9.58 4.75 -12.77
C VAL A 70 -10.67 4.20 -13.69
N ASN A 71 -11.34 5.06 -14.45
CA ASN A 71 -12.37 4.66 -15.41
C ASN A 71 -11.83 3.70 -16.47
N GLU A 72 -10.62 3.94 -16.98
CA GLU A 72 -9.96 3.02 -17.92
C GLU A 72 -9.70 1.66 -17.26
N ILE A 73 -9.17 1.64 -16.04
CA ILE A 73 -8.90 0.39 -15.31
C ILE A 73 -10.19 -0.39 -15.11
N ILE A 74 -11.25 0.26 -14.60
CA ILE A 74 -12.54 -0.38 -14.36
C ILE A 74 -13.14 -0.91 -15.64
N SER A 75 -13.11 -0.12 -16.74
CA SER A 75 -13.64 -0.52 -18.05
C SER A 75 -12.92 -1.75 -18.59
N ASN A 76 -11.60 -1.82 -18.46
CA ASN A 76 -10.82 -2.99 -18.85
C ASN A 76 -11.15 -4.22 -18.00
N VAL A 77 -11.27 -4.05 -16.68
CA VAL A 77 -11.68 -5.14 -15.77
C VAL A 77 -13.08 -5.63 -16.15
N TRP A 78 -14.01 -4.71 -16.34
CA TRP A 78 -15.38 -5.04 -16.71
C TRP A 78 -15.46 -5.79 -18.05
N ASN A 79 -14.71 -5.33 -19.05
CA ASN A 79 -14.64 -6.01 -20.33
C ASN A 79 -14.13 -7.46 -20.17
N GLN A 80 -13.13 -7.72 -19.34
CA GLN A 80 -12.65 -9.07 -19.07
C GLN A 80 -13.70 -9.94 -18.37
N ILE A 81 -14.50 -9.36 -17.49
CA ILE A 81 -15.61 -10.06 -16.83
C ILE A 81 -16.67 -10.44 -17.87
N MET A 82 -17.02 -9.53 -18.77
CA MET A 82 -17.99 -9.80 -19.85
C MET A 82 -17.48 -10.90 -20.81
N VAL A 83 -16.23 -10.83 -21.20
CA VAL A 83 -15.60 -11.85 -22.06
C VAL A 83 -15.56 -13.23 -21.40
N SER A 84 -15.52 -13.29 -20.09
CA SER A 84 -15.53 -14.56 -19.33
C SER A 84 -16.90 -15.24 -19.26
N GLU A 85 -17.97 -14.63 -19.82
CA GLU A 85 -19.37 -15.08 -19.77
C GLU A 85 -19.97 -15.19 -18.35
N TYR A 86 -19.34 -14.57 -17.36
CA TYR A 86 -19.84 -14.52 -15.98
C TYR A 86 -20.51 -13.19 -15.62
N GLY A 87 -20.50 -12.21 -16.51
CA GLY A 87 -21.04 -10.86 -16.24
C GLY A 87 -22.48 -10.87 -15.70
N ASP A 88 -23.35 -11.70 -16.29
CA ASP A 88 -24.74 -11.82 -15.90
C ASP A 88 -24.97 -12.76 -14.68
N LYS A 89 -23.92 -13.43 -14.22
CA LYS A 89 -24.00 -14.44 -13.15
C LYS A 89 -23.50 -13.91 -11.79
N LEU A 90 -23.14 -12.64 -11.69
CA LEU A 90 -22.58 -12.02 -10.48
C LEU A 90 -23.65 -11.65 -9.44
N LEU A 91 -24.48 -12.61 -9.04
CA LEU A 91 -25.56 -12.41 -8.08
C LEU A 91 -25.06 -11.95 -6.70
N ALA A 92 -23.86 -12.35 -6.31
CA ALA A 92 -23.22 -11.94 -5.07
C ALA A 92 -22.52 -10.57 -5.17
N GLY A 93 -22.38 -10.03 -6.39
CA GLY A 93 -21.71 -8.78 -6.69
C GLY A 93 -20.20 -8.95 -6.88
N LEU A 94 -19.47 -7.85 -6.71
CA LEU A 94 -18.01 -7.78 -6.85
C LEU A 94 -17.35 -7.56 -5.49
N ILE A 95 -16.19 -8.17 -5.30
CA ILE A 95 -15.33 -7.91 -4.15
C ILE A 95 -14.02 -7.32 -4.68
N LEU A 96 -13.74 -6.09 -4.25
CA LEU A 96 -12.51 -5.38 -4.58
C LEU A 96 -11.48 -5.59 -3.46
N THR A 97 -10.22 -5.76 -3.83
CA THR A 97 -9.12 -5.92 -2.87
C THR A 97 -7.84 -5.33 -3.41
N GLY A 98 -6.89 -5.04 -2.52
CA GLY A 98 -5.63 -4.41 -2.84
C GLY A 98 -5.63 -2.91 -2.54
N GLY A 99 -4.46 -2.26 -2.62
CA GLY A 99 -4.29 -0.87 -2.21
C GLY A 99 -5.19 0.12 -2.95
N ALA A 100 -5.34 -0.04 -4.26
CA ALA A 100 -6.18 0.84 -5.07
C ALA A 100 -7.66 0.81 -4.68
N SER A 101 -8.15 -0.30 -4.10
CA SER A 101 -9.55 -0.40 -3.66
C SER A 101 -9.89 0.52 -2.48
N ASN A 102 -8.87 1.05 -1.80
CA ASN A 102 -9.05 2.01 -0.69
C ASN A 102 -9.21 3.46 -1.14
N MET A 103 -9.08 3.73 -2.45
CA MET A 103 -9.31 5.07 -2.98
C MET A 103 -10.76 5.51 -2.71
N PRO A 104 -10.99 6.75 -2.26
CA PRO A 104 -12.34 7.28 -2.05
C PRO A 104 -13.23 7.09 -3.27
N ASN A 105 -14.50 6.80 -3.05
CA ASN A 105 -15.54 6.60 -4.08
C ASN A 105 -15.27 5.49 -5.11
N MET A 106 -14.36 4.55 -4.80
CA MET A 106 -14.03 3.44 -5.70
C MET A 106 -15.22 2.52 -5.95
N ASP A 107 -16.02 2.24 -4.94
CA ASP A 107 -17.22 1.43 -5.07
C ASP A 107 -18.28 2.12 -5.92
N GLU A 108 -18.43 3.45 -5.80
CA GLU A 108 -19.35 4.24 -6.62
C GLU A 108 -18.91 4.29 -8.08
N ALA A 109 -17.60 4.47 -8.34
CA ALA A 109 -17.05 4.42 -9.69
C ALA A 109 -17.33 3.05 -10.35
N PHE A 110 -17.14 1.95 -9.62
CA PHE A 110 -17.47 0.61 -10.12
C PHE A 110 -18.98 0.46 -10.38
N LYS A 111 -19.86 0.91 -9.47
CA LYS A 111 -21.31 0.87 -9.67
C LYS A 111 -21.73 1.64 -10.91
N GLN A 112 -21.15 2.81 -11.12
CA GLN A 112 -21.48 3.66 -12.26
C GLN A 112 -21.14 2.99 -13.60
N ILE A 113 -19.98 2.33 -13.71
CA ILE A 113 -19.50 1.72 -14.96
C ILE A 113 -20.10 0.34 -15.18
N THR A 114 -20.12 -0.52 -14.15
CA THR A 114 -20.54 -1.92 -14.28
C THR A 114 -22.06 -2.11 -14.13
N LYS A 115 -22.76 -1.14 -13.56
CA LYS A 115 -24.18 -1.22 -13.16
C LYS A 115 -24.48 -2.32 -12.15
N ILE A 116 -23.46 -2.80 -11.43
CA ILE A 116 -23.62 -3.77 -10.35
C ILE A 116 -23.73 -3.02 -9.04
N GLU A 117 -24.87 -3.18 -8.34
CA GLU A 117 -25.15 -2.51 -7.09
C GLU A 117 -24.34 -3.05 -5.90
N LYS A 118 -24.07 -4.37 -5.93
CA LYS A 118 -23.41 -5.05 -4.81
C LYS A 118 -21.90 -5.02 -5.01
N ILE A 119 -21.24 -3.98 -4.48
CA ILE A 119 -19.78 -3.88 -4.48
C ILE A 119 -19.29 -3.81 -3.04
N ARG A 120 -18.27 -4.60 -2.73
CA ARG A 120 -17.68 -4.66 -1.40
C ARG A 120 -16.17 -4.58 -1.48
N ILE A 121 -15.59 -3.74 -0.64
CA ILE A 121 -14.14 -3.67 -0.45
C ILE A 121 -13.74 -4.69 0.63
N ALA A 122 -12.83 -5.60 0.29
CA ALA A 122 -12.31 -6.60 1.23
C ALA A 122 -11.26 -5.95 2.14
N LYS A 123 -11.65 -5.66 3.38
CA LYS A 123 -10.76 -5.16 4.42
C LYS A 123 -10.38 -6.33 5.33
N GLY A 124 -9.11 -6.76 5.25
CA GLY A 124 -8.56 -7.81 6.10
C GLY A 124 -9.37 -9.11 6.17
N GLY A 125 -8.75 -10.25 6.15
CA GLY A 125 -9.42 -11.54 6.29
C GLY A 125 -9.69 -11.93 7.74
N ASN A 126 -10.49 -12.99 7.95
CA ASN A 126 -10.72 -13.62 9.27
C ASN A 126 -9.49 -14.45 9.74
N ILE A 127 -8.33 -14.24 9.13
CA ILE A 127 -7.10 -14.95 9.47
C ILE A 127 -6.46 -14.27 10.68
N THR A 128 -6.29 -15.02 11.75
CA THR A 128 -5.58 -14.54 12.93
C THR A 128 -4.08 -14.61 12.67
N LEU A 129 -3.43 -13.46 12.66
CA LEU A 129 -1.99 -13.35 12.53
C LEU A 129 -1.38 -13.28 13.93
N ASN A 130 -0.51 -14.23 14.24
CA ASN A 130 0.27 -14.26 15.48
C ASN A 130 1.72 -13.89 15.14
N GLY A 131 2.22 -12.79 15.66
CA GLY A 131 3.58 -12.33 15.42
C GLY A 131 3.83 -10.95 16.01
N ALA A 132 5.10 -10.54 15.99
CA ALA A 132 5.52 -9.22 16.46
C ALA A 132 5.25 -8.09 15.44
N ILE A 133 4.85 -8.44 14.22
CA ILE A 133 4.61 -7.48 13.13
C ILE A 133 3.11 -7.24 13.03
N GLU A 134 2.71 -5.99 13.21
CA GLU A 134 1.34 -5.56 12.94
C GLU A 134 1.14 -5.36 11.43
N ILE A 135 0.21 -6.12 10.86
CA ILE A 135 -0.15 -5.99 9.44
C ILE A 135 -1.45 -5.14 9.35
N PRO A 136 -1.45 -4.09 8.52
CA PRO A 136 -2.65 -3.28 8.30
C PRO A 136 -3.83 -4.13 7.84
N LYS A 137 -5.02 -3.91 8.45
CA LYS A 137 -6.27 -4.62 8.10
C LYS A 137 -7.09 -3.87 7.05
N ASP A 138 -6.45 -3.05 6.26
CA ASP A 138 -7.07 -2.23 5.21
C ASP A 138 -7.23 -2.94 3.86
N GLY A 139 -6.79 -4.19 3.76
CA GLY A 139 -6.84 -4.98 2.53
C GLY A 139 -5.62 -4.85 1.62
N THR A 140 -4.69 -3.94 1.88
CA THR A 140 -3.46 -3.77 1.09
C THR A 140 -2.60 -5.02 1.09
N GLN A 141 -2.57 -5.75 2.22
CA GLN A 141 -1.76 -6.95 2.42
C GLN A 141 -2.53 -8.27 2.21
N ASN A 142 -3.75 -8.22 1.70
CA ASN A 142 -4.58 -9.42 1.52
C ASN A 142 -3.91 -10.49 0.66
N THR A 143 -3.20 -10.09 -0.39
CA THR A 143 -2.46 -11.03 -1.26
C THR A 143 -1.33 -11.71 -0.48
N LEU A 144 -0.56 -10.96 0.30
CA LEU A 144 0.51 -11.51 1.15
C LEU A 144 -0.06 -12.49 2.17
N ILE A 145 -1.15 -12.11 2.86
CA ILE A 145 -1.81 -12.96 3.84
C ILE A 145 -2.34 -14.24 3.18
N GLY A 146 -2.95 -14.12 2.00
CA GLY A 146 -3.44 -15.28 1.25
C GLY A 146 -2.32 -16.23 0.84
N LEU A 147 -1.20 -15.71 0.36
CA LEU A 147 -0.02 -16.51 0.00
C LEU A 147 0.57 -17.23 1.23
N LEU A 148 0.63 -16.54 2.37
CA LEU A 148 1.11 -17.15 3.62
C LEU A 148 0.15 -18.24 4.12
N ALA A 149 -1.16 -18.04 4.00
CA ALA A 149 -2.16 -19.01 4.44
C ALA A 149 -2.16 -20.29 3.58
N GLU A 150 -1.93 -20.16 2.28
CA GLU A 150 -1.84 -21.29 1.35
C GLU A 150 -0.43 -21.90 1.28
N GLY A 151 0.58 -21.24 1.81
CA GLY A 151 1.95 -21.71 1.84
C GLY A 151 2.08 -22.99 2.68
N LYS A 152 2.61 -24.07 2.08
CA LYS A 152 2.79 -25.38 2.72
C LYS A 152 4.23 -25.65 3.12
N GLU A 153 5.17 -24.88 2.58
CA GLU A 153 6.59 -25.07 2.78
C GLU A 153 7.20 -23.84 3.44
N ASN A 154 8.07 -24.07 4.41
CA ASN A 154 8.86 -23.00 4.99
C ASN A 154 10.03 -22.68 4.07
N CYS A 155 10.07 -21.49 3.48
CA CYS A 155 11.16 -21.03 2.61
C CYS A 155 12.48 -20.81 3.35
N LEU A 156 12.45 -20.68 4.69
CA LEU A 156 13.65 -20.66 5.52
C LEU A 156 14.19 -22.08 5.64
N LYS A 157 15.40 -22.29 5.12
CA LYS A 157 16.15 -23.52 5.40
C LYS A 157 16.55 -23.49 6.88
N VAL A 158 15.71 -24.06 7.71
CA VAL A 158 16.04 -24.28 9.13
C VAL A 158 17.12 -25.35 9.16
N ASP A 159 18.31 -25.02 9.63
CA ASP A 159 19.34 -26.02 9.94
C ASP A 159 18.76 -26.94 11.04
N PRO A 160 18.53 -28.23 10.77
CA PRO A 160 17.92 -29.13 11.74
C PRO A 160 18.76 -29.31 13.01
N ARG A 161 20.00 -28.78 13.03
CA ARG A 161 20.89 -28.76 14.19
C ARG A 161 20.70 -27.54 15.08
N LYS A 162 20.01 -26.47 14.58
CA LYS A 162 19.67 -25.25 15.32
C LYS A 162 18.18 -25.30 15.67
N GLY A 163 17.86 -26.00 16.72
CA GLY A 163 16.49 -26.33 17.11
C GLY A 163 15.67 -25.19 17.69
N HIS A 164 15.99 -23.91 17.51
CA HIS A 164 15.12 -22.83 17.98
C HIS A 164 15.29 -21.55 17.18
N GLN A 165 14.17 -21.10 16.65
CA GLN A 165 14.03 -19.81 15.95
C GLN A 165 14.16 -18.60 16.91
N LEU A 166 14.32 -18.85 18.20
CA LEU A 166 14.60 -17.87 19.26
C LEU A 166 16.09 -17.48 19.33
N ASP A 167 16.99 -18.33 18.83
CA ASP A 167 18.44 -18.13 18.96
C ASP A 167 18.96 -16.91 18.19
N PHE A 168 18.31 -16.52 17.09
CA PHE A 168 18.81 -15.39 16.29
C PHE A 168 18.64 -14.04 17.01
N ILE A 169 17.56 -13.86 17.76
CA ILE A 169 17.33 -12.63 18.55
C ILE A 169 18.19 -12.67 19.82
N GLU A 170 18.40 -13.85 20.40
CA GLU A 170 19.30 -14.04 21.54
C GLU A 170 20.76 -13.85 21.12
N ASP A 171 21.20 -14.42 19.99
CA ASP A 171 22.54 -14.21 19.42
C ASP A 171 22.84 -12.73 19.10
N LEU A 172 21.83 -11.96 18.64
CA LEU A 172 22.00 -10.52 18.41
C LEU A 172 22.11 -9.74 19.72
N LYS A 173 21.33 -10.09 20.73
CA LYS A 173 21.41 -9.47 22.06
C LYS A 173 22.73 -9.79 22.76
N GLU A 174 23.18 -11.03 22.71
CA GLU A 174 24.50 -11.43 23.27
C GLU A 174 25.64 -10.69 22.58
N LYS A 175 25.60 -10.53 21.25
CA LYS A 175 26.62 -9.76 20.51
C LYS A 175 26.61 -8.28 20.86
N GLU A 176 25.42 -7.69 21.06
CA GLU A 176 25.33 -6.31 21.51
C GLU A 176 25.82 -6.10 22.94
N GLU A 177 25.52 -7.04 23.83
CA GLU A 177 26.02 -7.00 25.24
C GLU A 177 27.52 -7.20 25.30
N GLU A 178 28.07 -8.14 24.52
CA GLU A 178 29.50 -8.35 24.41
C GLU A 178 30.24 -7.14 23.85
N ALA A 179 29.66 -6.48 22.81
CA ALA A 179 30.20 -5.25 22.24
C ALA A 179 30.23 -4.12 23.27
N LYS A 180 29.14 -3.92 24.02
CA LYS A 180 29.05 -2.92 25.10
C LYS A 180 30.07 -3.20 26.24
N ARG A 181 30.26 -4.48 26.61
CA ARG A 181 31.23 -4.86 27.60
C ARG A 181 32.67 -4.58 27.17
N LYS A 182 33.01 -4.92 25.92
CA LYS A 182 34.35 -4.62 25.35
C LYS A 182 34.62 -3.12 25.25
N GLU A 183 33.60 -2.33 24.92
CA GLU A 183 33.71 -0.88 24.88
C GLU A 183 33.95 -0.29 26.29
N ALA A 184 33.21 -0.78 27.29
CA ALA A 184 33.37 -0.35 28.67
C ALA A 184 34.76 -0.71 29.21
N GLU A 185 35.27 -1.91 28.92
CA GLU A 185 36.63 -2.35 29.29
C GLU A 185 37.71 -1.45 28.61
N ARG A 186 37.51 -1.05 27.34
CA ARG A 186 38.43 -0.13 26.66
C ARG A 186 38.45 1.24 27.33
N ILE A 187 37.28 1.78 27.67
CA ILE A 187 37.16 3.08 28.33
C ILE A 187 37.87 3.03 29.70
N GLN A 188 37.63 1.98 30.50
CA GLN A 188 38.30 1.83 31.80
C GLN A 188 39.79 1.68 31.65
N ALA A 189 40.28 0.95 30.66
CA ALA A 189 41.72 0.79 30.41
C ALA A 189 42.37 2.13 29.97
N GLU A 190 41.68 2.95 29.22
CA GLU A 190 42.14 4.26 28.79
C GLU A 190 42.18 5.25 29.95
N GLU A 191 41.14 5.22 30.81
CA GLU A 191 41.13 6.04 32.03
C GLU A 191 42.21 5.66 33.03
N ALA A 192 42.48 4.34 33.16
CA ALA A 192 43.56 3.84 34.02
C ALA A 192 44.96 4.28 33.50
N ARG A 193 45.14 4.31 32.17
CA ARG A 193 46.39 4.84 31.57
C ARG A 193 46.56 6.33 31.79
N ARG A 194 45.48 7.12 31.65
CA ARG A 194 45.53 8.58 31.93
C ARG A 194 45.76 8.95 33.40
N LYS A 195 45.47 8.04 34.34
CA LYS A 195 45.75 8.27 35.77
C LYS A 195 47.15 7.80 36.18
N ALA A 196 47.84 7.06 35.32
CA ALA A 196 49.19 6.57 35.57
C ALA A 196 50.31 7.42 34.93
N GLU A 197 49.93 8.37 34.06
CA GLU A 197 50.78 9.46 33.57
C GLU A 197 50.64 10.71 34.47
#